data_a1e6540cc7083659222d15a556472998
#
_entry.id   a1e6540cc7083659222d15a556472998
#
_cell.length_a   1.000
_cell.length_b   1.000
_cell.length_c   1.000
_cell.angle_alpha   90.00
_cell.angle_beta   90.00
_cell.angle_gamma   90.00
#
_symmetry.space_group_name_H-M   'P 1'
#
loop_
_entity.id
_entity.type
_entity.pdbx_description
1 polymer ?
#
loop_
_entity_poly.entity_id
_entity_poly.type
_entity_poly.pdbx_seq_one_letter_code
_entity_poly.pdbx_strand_id
1 'polypeptide(L)'
;MPETSFSTPVAIAPDLSVVIISNGGKSCHLLVSGGASLLVNCITGLEHSAIIAAGHPVPEEIWHSQVDDTMATEGNDFEALIRLPALFAEVAKASEDYWKKARTTWEHPEEWMVTFGRETYGVAGSLIVQPLSRPLAVCQTFKSGDFLEWRGFRFRVLDFSVRNFYSVGFVLERGGETLALFSGDLVESSGRLPDAHGFESNYAGLPWERIASTLREAAALRLAWMFPTTGGPVEDPASLLDQLAARVGDFQHFLQTPPQVFPQKETARLGRYHDHGDSVYQITNFGNTILIINSEGFGLLVDPGPCDFGNLSRKEDFVADLEKFEAEAGLKAIDLVLVTHFHGDHYDLWPEVQRRYPECRLGAWGPVADVIEHPEDYPYPALLPWYDVGWKACPVDLKMTRQSPLLWHGTAIHTVHLPGHCLVHAGYWLDWNGRRVLLSGDSIQTRGEADSLQMPGANHSIPGTEEGHAQAYRNVIPLGIDLNLGGHSSHFQDCREIYNASLERIEQTTARLMRLFPEKAPGEIFLRESLRATRSGKLIAKF
;
A
#
# COMPACT_ATOMS: atom_id res chain seq x y z
N MET A 1 26.24 5.80 7.51
CA MET A 1 25.72 4.97 6.39
C MET A 1 26.37 3.60 6.53
N PRO A 2 25.69 2.49 6.21
CA PRO A 2 26.34 1.20 6.17
C PRO A 2 27.48 1.22 5.15
N GLU A 3 28.54 0.46 5.42
CA GLU A 3 29.73 0.44 4.59
C GLU A 3 29.50 -0.42 3.34
N THR A 4 29.90 0.08 2.17
CA THR A 4 29.82 -0.67 0.92
C THR A 4 30.87 -1.79 0.94
N SER A 5 30.43 -3.02 0.68
CA SER A 5 31.29 -4.22 0.66
C SER A 5 31.29 -4.90 -0.71
N PHE A 6 32.40 -5.56 -1.03
CA PHE A 6 32.60 -6.29 -2.28
C PHE A 6 32.84 -7.77 -1.98
N SER A 7 32.16 -8.67 -2.69
CA SER A 7 32.42 -10.11 -2.58
C SER A 7 33.68 -10.53 -3.33
N THR A 8 34.14 -11.73 -3.07
CA THR A 8 35.01 -12.44 -4.02
C THR A 8 34.27 -12.66 -5.33
N PRO A 9 34.94 -12.56 -6.50
CA PRO A 9 34.29 -12.80 -7.79
C PRO A 9 33.74 -14.23 -7.91
N VAL A 10 32.50 -14.35 -8.39
CA VAL A 10 31.87 -15.62 -8.75
C VAL A 10 32.13 -15.87 -10.23
N ALA A 11 32.83 -16.95 -10.58
CA ALA A 11 33.09 -17.30 -11.98
C ALA A 11 31.82 -17.87 -12.62
N ILE A 12 31.35 -17.24 -13.69
CA ILE A 12 30.15 -17.66 -14.46
C ILE A 12 30.56 -18.38 -15.75
N ALA A 13 31.63 -17.90 -16.39
CA ALA A 13 32.23 -18.48 -17.56
C ALA A 13 33.76 -18.27 -17.49
N PRO A 14 34.56 -18.93 -18.33
CA PRO A 14 36.02 -18.78 -18.30
C PRO A 14 36.55 -17.35 -18.39
N ASP A 15 35.79 -16.48 -19.03
CA ASP A 15 36.11 -15.08 -19.26
C ASP A 15 35.09 -14.10 -18.65
N LEU A 16 34.20 -14.58 -17.77
CA LEU A 16 33.20 -13.75 -17.09
C LEU A 16 33.11 -14.08 -15.61
N SER A 17 33.22 -13.07 -14.78
CA SER A 17 32.93 -13.16 -13.36
C SER A 17 31.94 -12.08 -12.90
N VAL A 18 31.25 -12.33 -11.80
CA VAL A 18 30.33 -11.40 -11.15
C VAL A 18 30.85 -11.10 -9.74
N VAL A 19 30.99 -9.81 -9.45
CA VAL A 19 31.27 -9.30 -8.09
C VAL A 19 29.97 -8.75 -7.51
N ILE A 20 29.58 -9.21 -6.35
CA ILE A 20 28.42 -8.68 -5.64
C ILE A 20 28.88 -7.47 -4.80
N ILE A 21 28.22 -6.34 -4.98
CA ILE A 21 28.47 -5.11 -4.25
C ILE A 21 27.26 -4.88 -3.36
N SER A 22 27.46 -4.83 -2.04
CA SER A 22 26.36 -4.76 -1.08
C SER A 22 26.47 -3.53 -0.20
N ASN A 23 25.31 -2.90 0.09
CA ASN A 23 25.17 -1.81 1.04
C ASN A 23 23.75 -1.86 1.63
N GLY A 24 23.61 -1.75 2.95
CA GLY A 24 22.32 -1.69 3.63
C GLY A 24 21.39 -2.89 3.38
N GLY A 25 21.95 -4.09 3.12
CA GLY A 25 21.16 -5.30 2.83
C GLY A 25 20.71 -5.46 1.38
N LYS A 26 21.01 -4.48 0.52
CA LYS A 26 20.77 -4.53 -0.92
C LYS A 26 22.08 -4.75 -1.68
N SER A 27 21.98 -5.35 -2.86
CA SER A 27 23.12 -5.70 -3.70
C SER A 27 22.91 -5.29 -5.14
N CYS A 28 24.00 -4.88 -5.79
CA CYS A 28 24.12 -4.79 -7.23
C CYS A 28 25.24 -5.71 -7.73
N HIS A 29 25.32 -5.93 -9.02
CA HIS A 29 26.15 -6.97 -9.57
C HIS A 29 27.07 -6.39 -10.65
N LEU A 30 28.38 -6.41 -10.40
CA LEU A 30 29.39 -5.98 -11.36
C LEU A 30 29.89 -7.19 -12.15
N LEU A 31 29.53 -7.26 -13.43
CA LEU A 31 30.03 -8.25 -14.35
C LEU A 31 31.38 -7.75 -14.92
N VAL A 32 32.38 -8.62 -14.89
CA VAL A 32 33.73 -8.28 -15.37
C VAL A 32 34.16 -9.28 -16.43
N SER A 33 34.53 -8.75 -17.62
CA SER A 33 35.02 -9.53 -18.75
C SER A 33 36.05 -8.74 -19.55
N GLY A 34 37.24 -9.31 -19.79
CA GLY A 34 38.26 -8.71 -20.65
C GLY A 34 38.74 -7.32 -20.23
N GLY A 35 38.70 -6.99 -18.93
CA GLY A 35 39.07 -5.68 -18.40
C GLY A 35 37.98 -4.60 -18.51
N ALA A 36 36.80 -4.95 -19.02
CA ALA A 36 35.60 -4.11 -19.03
C ALA A 36 34.61 -4.57 -17.97
N SER A 37 33.66 -3.70 -17.57
CA SER A 37 32.59 -4.09 -16.66
C SER A 37 31.22 -3.51 -17.03
N LEU A 38 30.18 -4.25 -16.62
CA LEU A 38 28.78 -3.91 -16.69
C LEU A 38 28.21 -3.98 -15.28
N LEU A 39 27.49 -2.94 -14.85
CA LEU A 39 26.81 -2.94 -13.56
C LEU A 39 25.31 -3.22 -13.76
N VAL A 40 24.80 -4.29 -13.13
CA VAL A 40 23.37 -4.57 -13.05
C VAL A 40 22.84 -4.02 -11.73
N ASN A 41 21.99 -3.02 -11.85
CA ASN A 41 21.53 -2.11 -10.80
C ASN A 41 22.66 -1.22 -10.23
N CYS A 42 22.29 -0.17 -9.53
CA CYS A 42 23.22 0.68 -8.79
C CYS A 42 22.56 0.99 -7.43
N ILE A 43 23.18 0.56 -6.35
CA ILE A 43 22.66 0.73 -4.99
C ILE A 43 23.04 2.10 -4.43
N THR A 44 22.21 2.60 -3.50
CA THR A 44 22.46 3.84 -2.79
C THR A 44 23.77 3.79 -2.01
N GLY A 45 24.57 4.83 -2.14
CA GLY A 45 25.87 4.97 -1.48
C GLY A 45 27.03 4.26 -2.19
N LEU A 46 26.82 3.72 -3.40
CA LEU A 46 27.91 3.21 -4.23
C LEU A 46 28.64 4.37 -4.90
N GLU A 47 29.88 4.58 -4.54
CA GLU A 47 30.74 5.60 -5.15
C GLU A 47 31.64 4.98 -6.24
N HIS A 48 31.86 5.72 -7.30
CA HIS A 48 32.81 5.38 -8.35
C HIS A 48 34.21 5.05 -7.82
N SER A 49 34.66 5.83 -6.85
CA SER A 49 35.94 5.64 -6.14
C SER A 49 36.05 4.30 -5.42
N ALA A 50 34.93 3.77 -4.90
CA ALA A 50 34.91 2.50 -4.19
C ALA A 50 35.18 1.30 -5.13
N ILE A 51 34.65 1.33 -6.34
CA ILE A 51 34.93 0.28 -7.37
C ILE A 51 36.42 0.28 -7.74
N ILE A 52 37.00 1.45 -7.95
CA ILE A 52 38.43 1.59 -8.28
C ILE A 52 39.29 1.13 -7.11
N ALA A 53 38.96 1.56 -5.88
CA ALA A 53 39.70 1.19 -4.68
C ALA A 53 39.68 -0.33 -4.43
N ALA A 54 38.59 -1.02 -4.82
CA ALA A 54 38.46 -2.46 -4.77
C ALA A 54 39.23 -3.19 -5.92
N GLY A 55 39.85 -2.43 -6.84
CA GLY A 55 40.63 -3.00 -7.96
C GLY A 55 39.80 -3.49 -9.14
N HIS A 56 38.56 -3.05 -9.26
CA HIS A 56 37.68 -3.43 -10.36
C HIS A 56 37.63 -2.35 -11.46
N PRO A 57 37.38 -2.74 -12.72
CA PRO A 57 37.14 -1.79 -13.79
C PRO A 57 35.83 -1.02 -13.55
N VAL A 58 35.82 0.25 -13.95
CA VAL A 58 34.62 1.10 -13.90
C VAL A 58 33.60 0.63 -14.93
N PRO A 59 32.30 0.55 -14.58
CA PRO A 59 31.30 0.11 -15.53
C PRO A 59 31.17 1.07 -16.73
N GLU A 60 31.19 0.49 -17.92
CA GLU A 60 30.89 1.20 -19.17
C GLU A 60 29.39 1.30 -19.43
N GLU A 61 28.60 0.40 -18.84
CA GLU A 61 27.14 0.41 -18.89
C GLU A 61 26.55 0.10 -17.50
N ILE A 62 25.39 0.69 -17.23
CA ILE A 62 24.56 0.39 -16.05
C ILE A 62 23.17 0.03 -16.54
N TRP A 63 22.72 -1.18 -16.20
CA TRP A 63 21.38 -1.68 -16.54
C TRP A 63 20.54 -1.84 -15.28
N HIS A 64 19.42 -1.14 -15.22
CA HIS A 64 18.52 -1.24 -14.09
C HIS A 64 17.39 -2.22 -14.37
N SER A 65 17.18 -3.18 -13.47
CA SER A 65 16.08 -4.13 -13.54
C SER A 65 14.74 -3.54 -13.07
N GLN A 66 14.81 -2.50 -12.26
CA GLN A 66 13.66 -1.81 -11.66
C GLN A 66 14.03 -0.40 -11.26
N VAL A 67 13.04 0.43 -10.95
CA VAL A 67 13.23 1.76 -10.37
C VAL A 67 12.45 1.81 -9.05
N ASP A 68 13.14 1.83 -7.94
CA ASP A 68 12.58 1.99 -6.61
C ASP A 68 13.57 2.75 -5.69
N ASP A 69 13.25 2.84 -4.42
CA ASP A 69 14.09 3.48 -3.41
C ASP A 69 15.45 2.79 -3.17
N THR A 70 15.67 1.63 -3.78
CA THR A 70 16.97 0.92 -3.72
C THR A 70 17.88 1.33 -4.87
N MET A 71 17.34 2.03 -5.87
CA MET A 71 18.12 2.57 -6.97
C MET A 71 18.73 3.89 -6.60
N ALA A 72 20.02 3.98 -6.86
CA ALA A 72 20.78 5.17 -6.59
C ALA A 72 20.96 6.00 -7.87
N THR A 73 20.75 7.30 -7.74
CA THR A 73 21.11 8.29 -8.75
C THR A 73 22.62 8.46 -8.91
N GLU A 74 23.41 7.87 -8.03
CA GLU A 74 24.86 7.76 -8.13
C GLU A 74 25.31 7.12 -9.45
N GLY A 75 24.47 6.33 -10.09
CA GLY A 75 24.72 5.83 -11.44
C GLY A 75 25.09 6.92 -12.45
N ASN A 76 24.60 8.16 -12.28
CA ASN A 76 24.98 9.29 -13.11
C ASN A 76 26.47 9.70 -13.00
N ASP A 77 27.13 9.34 -11.91
CA ASP A 77 28.50 9.74 -11.61
C ASP A 77 29.54 8.82 -12.27
N PHE A 78 29.09 7.74 -12.95
CA PHE A 78 29.95 6.73 -13.56
C PHE A 78 30.31 7.03 -15.02
N GLU A 79 29.82 8.10 -15.63
CA GLU A 79 29.98 8.36 -17.07
C GLU A 79 29.61 7.16 -17.97
N ALA A 80 28.68 6.30 -17.48
CA ALA A 80 28.27 5.06 -18.10
C ALA A 80 27.00 5.23 -18.94
N LEU A 81 26.81 4.32 -19.91
CA LEU A 81 25.55 4.22 -20.66
C LEU A 81 24.46 3.63 -19.74
N ILE A 82 23.47 4.42 -19.34
CA ILE A 82 22.38 3.97 -18.48
C ILE A 82 21.22 3.46 -19.31
N ARG A 83 20.76 2.22 -19.03
CA ARG A 83 19.60 1.58 -19.64
C ARG A 83 18.54 1.22 -18.61
N LEU A 84 17.29 1.53 -18.91
CA LEU A 84 16.12 1.23 -18.07
C LEU A 84 15.01 0.53 -18.85
N PRO A 85 14.08 -0.16 -18.15
CA PRO A 85 12.79 -0.52 -18.72
C PRO A 85 12.05 0.71 -19.27
N ALA A 86 11.51 0.60 -20.49
CA ALA A 86 10.92 1.74 -21.22
C ALA A 86 9.80 2.45 -20.43
N LEU A 87 8.98 1.69 -19.70
CA LEU A 87 7.91 2.24 -18.86
C LEU A 87 8.43 3.17 -17.76
N PHE A 88 9.68 2.98 -17.34
CA PHE A 88 10.29 3.78 -16.27
C PHE A 88 11.04 5.01 -16.75
N ALA A 89 11.42 5.02 -17.99
CA ALA A 89 12.29 6.07 -18.50
C ALA A 89 11.71 7.47 -18.25
N GLU A 90 10.39 7.62 -18.38
CA GLU A 90 9.72 8.90 -18.13
C GLU A 90 9.72 9.26 -16.63
N VAL A 91 9.44 8.29 -15.77
CA VAL A 91 9.48 8.49 -14.30
C VAL A 91 10.89 8.82 -13.83
N ALA A 92 11.88 8.09 -14.31
CA ALA A 92 13.27 8.29 -13.93
C ALA A 92 13.83 9.64 -14.40
N LYS A 93 13.41 10.12 -15.57
CA LYS A 93 13.78 11.44 -16.09
C LYS A 93 13.07 12.58 -15.35
N ALA A 94 11.83 12.35 -14.95
CA ALA A 94 10.96 13.34 -14.32
C ALA A 94 11.06 13.38 -12.80
N SER A 95 11.90 12.57 -12.17
CA SER A 95 11.82 12.31 -10.73
C SER A 95 11.97 13.56 -9.85
N GLU A 96 12.81 14.52 -10.22
CA GLU A 96 12.95 15.78 -9.45
C GLU A 96 11.76 16.72 -9.70
N ASP A 97 11.34 16.86 -10.96
CA ASP A 97 10.16 17.64 -11.35
C ASP A 97 8.86 16.96 -10.93
N TYR A 98 8.81 15.64 -10.91
CA TYR A 98 7.66 14.86 -10.49
C TYR A 98 7.27 15.16 -9.04
N TRP A 99 8.20 15.15 -8.12
CA TRP A 99 7.91 15.43 -6.72
C TRP A 99 7.80 16.91 -6.40
N LYS A 100 8.50 17.73 -7.14
CA LYS A 100 8.26 19.17 -7.11
C LYS A 100 6.87 19.48 -7.66
N LYS A 101 6.49 18.87 -8.75
CA LYS A 101 5.13 18.86 -9.29
C LYS A 101 4.17 18.15 -8.37
N ALA A 102 4.42 16.98 -7.85
CA ALA A 102 3.54 16.35 -6.89
C ALA A 102 3.29 17.23 -5.66
N ARG A 103 4.28 17.93 -5.15
CA ARG A 103 4.10 18.94 -4.10
C ARG A 103 3.35 20.19 -4.54
N THR A 104 3.42 20.58 -5.81
CA THR A 104 2.72 21.73 -6.38
C THR A 104 1.42 21.35 -7.07
N THR A 105 1.26 20.13 -7.54
CA THR A 105 0.03 19.58 -8.15
C THR A 105 -0.98 19.05 -7.15
N TRP A 106 -0.69 19.19 -5.90
CA TRP A 106 -1.74 19.24 -4.88
C TRP A 106 -2.74 20.36 -5.23
N GLU A 107 -2.34 21.33 -6.02
CA GLU A 107 -3.20 22.36 -6.59
C GLU A 107 -3.88 21.95 -7.91
N HIS A 108 -3.36 20.91 -8.62
CA HIS A 108 -3.84 20.45 -9.92
C HIS A 108 -3.78 18.91 -10.04
N PRO A 109 -4.63 18.18 -9.28
CA PRO A 109 -4.62 16.72 -9.26
C PRO A 109 -4.91 16.08 -10.61
N GLU A 110 -5.68 16.76 -11.47
CA GLU A 110 -6.01 16.31 -12.82
C GLU A 110 -4.79 16.15 -13.73
N GLU A 111 -3.80 17.02 -13.60
CA GLU A 111 -2.55 16.90 -14.40
C GLU A 111 -1.71 15.72 -13.97
N TRP A 112 -1.70 15.42 -12.69
CA TRP A 112 -0.94 14.34 -12.11
C TRP A 112 -1.56 12.96 -12.39
N MET A 113 -2.87 12.85 -12.26
CA MET A 113 -3.62 11.62 -12.51
C MET A 113 -3.53 11.18 -13.98
N VAL A 114 -3.48 12.11 -14.92
CA VAL A 114 -3.35 11.81 -16.36
C VAL A 114 -1.97 11.27 -16.68
N THR A 115 -0.92 11.76 -16.04
CA THR A 115 0.45 11.38 -16.37
C THR A 115 0.83 9.99 -15.85
N PHE A 116 0.26 9.54 -14.72
CA PHE A 116 0.74 8.34 -14.04
C PHE A 116 -0.32 7.29 -13.72
N GLY A 117 -1.59 7.54 -13.87
CA GLY A 117 -2.53 6.71 -13.20
C GLY A 117 -3.61 6.06 -14.00
N ARG A 118 -4.37 6.80 -14.71
CA ARG A 118 -5.64 6.28 -15.25
C ARG A 118 -5.49 5.27 -16.36
N GLU A 119 -4.52 5.44 -17.24
CA GLU A 119 -4.37 4.56 -18.40
C GLU A 119 -3.47 3.34 -18.13
N THR A 120 -2.55 3.46 -17.17
CA THR A 120 -1.57 2.40 -16.90
C THR A 120 -1.93 1.55 -15.68
N TYR A 121 -2.64 2.09 -14.69
CA TYR A 121 -2.80 1.46 -13.36
C TYR A 121 -4.23 1.39 -12.83
N GLY A 122 -5.23 1.76 -13.58
CA GLY A 122 -6.62 1.74 -13.14
C GLY A 122 -6.92 2.89 -12.17
N VAL A 123 -6.88 2.68 -10.89
CA VAL A 123 -7.05 3.74 -9.89
C VAL A 123 -5.68 4.17 -9.41
N ALA A 124 -5.36 5.42 -9.72
CA ALA A 124 -4.04 5.98 -9.53
C ALA A 124 -3.69 6.13 -8.09
N GLY A 125 -3.60 5.54 -7.23
CA GLY A 125 -3.27 5.80 -5.87
C GLY A 125 -2.05 5.17 -5.36
N SER A 126 -1.56 4.41 -6.16
CA SER A 126 -0.78 3.36 -5.59
C SER A 126 0.68 3.38 -5.96
N LEU A 127 1.07 4.30 -6.77
CA LEU A 127 2.47 4.46 -7.11
C LEU A 127 3.16 5.38 -6.13
N ILE A 128 3.54 4.79 -5.02
CA ILE A 128 4.57 5.40 -4.21
C ILE A 128 5.88 4.74 -4.61
N VAL A 129 6.29 5.11 -5.79
CA VAL A 129 7.71 5.06 -6.07
C VAL A 129 8.33 6.16 -5.23
N GLN A 130 9.16 5.83 -4.27
CA GLN A 130 9.98 6.86 -3.64
C GLN A 130 10.81 7.51 -4.74
N PRO A 131 10.79 8.84 -4.82
CA PRO A 131 11.47 9.52 -5.90
C PRO A 131 12.95 9.27 -5.81
N LEU A 132 13.55 9.13 -6.94
CA LEU A 132 14.99 9.31 -7.04
C LEU A 132 15.34 10.71 -6.51
N SER A 133 16.44 10.83 -5.81
CA SER A 133 16.93 12.12 -5.29
C SER A 133 17.22 13.13 -6.41
N ARG A 134 17.51 12.64 -7.59
CA ARG A 134 17.70 13.41 -8.83
C ARG A 134 17.35 12.52 -10.05
N PRO A 135 17.02 13.11 -11.23
CA PRO A 135 16.78 12.35 -12.45
C PRO A 135 17.96 11.48 -12.85
N LEU A 136 17.70 10.30 -13.41
CA LEU A 136 18.73 9.47 -14.05
C LEU A 136 19.00 9.95 -15.48
N ALA A 137 20.27 9.97 -15.85
CA ALA A 137 20.73 10.28 -17.22
C ALA A 137 20.51 9.08 -18.16
N VAL A 138 19.25 8.74 -18.42
CA VAL A 138 18.87 7.57 -19.22
C VAL A 138 19.27 7.78 -20.68
N CYS A 139 20.12 6.89 -21.19
CA CYS A 139 20.59 6.92 -22.57
C CYS A 139 19.76 6.03 -23.49
N GLN A 140 19.35 4.85 -23.00
CA GLN A 140 18.61 3.87 -23.78
C GLN A 140 17.55 3.17 -22.93
N THR A 141 16.54 2.62 -23.59
CA THR A 141 15.47 1.84 -22.94
C THR A 141 15.36 0.46 -23.57
N PHE A 142 14.77 -0.47 -22.83
CA PHE A 142 14.44 -1.82 -23.28
C PHE A 142 13.07 -2.23 -22.73
N LYS A 143 12.54 -3.33 -23.24
CA LYS A 143 11.28 -3.95 -22.77
C LYS A 143 11.45 -5.45 -22.62
N SER A 144 10.52 -6.08 -21.94
CA SER A 144 10.46 -7.53 -21.86
C SER A 144 10.43 -8.17 -23.25
N GLY A 145 11.19 -9.24 -23.42
CA GLY A 145 11.41 -9.92 -24.70
C GLY A 145 12.59 -9.39 -25.51
N ASP A 146 13.14 -8.24 -25.19
CA ASP A 146 14.35 -7.73 -25.87
C ASP A 146 15.58 -8.57 -25.51
N PHE A 147 16.56 -8.47 -26.39
CA PHE A 147 17.89 -9.01 -26.18
C PHE A 147 18.91 -7.88 -26.14
N LEU A 148 19.72 -7.88 -25.10
CA LEU A 148 20.81 -6.94 -24.94
C LEU A 148 22.14 -7.70 -25.14
N GLU A 149 23.09 -7.06 -25.76
CA GLU A 149 24.41 -7.65 -26.01
C GLU A 149 25.48 -6.84 -25.25
N TRP A 150 26.39 -7.55 -24.56
CA TRP A 150 27.55 -6.96 -23.93
C TRP A 150 28.75 -7.91 -24.03
N ARG A 151 29.81 -7.50 -24.68
CA ARG A 151 31.07 -8.25 -24.80
C ARG A 151 30.90 -9.71 -25.28
N GLY A 152 29.97 -9.96 -26.23
CA GLY A 152 29.69 -11.30 -26.75
C GLY A 152 28.82 -12.17 -25.86
N PHE A 153 28.34 -11.65 -24.75
CA PHE A 153 27.27 -12.22 -23.92
C PHE A 153 25.93 -11.63 -24.33
N ARG A 154 24.92 -12.49 -24.36
CA ARG A 154 23.56 -12.13 -24.68
C ARG A 154 22.70 -12.18 -23.43
N PHE A 155 21.86 -11.16 -23.23
CA PHE A 155 20.95 -11.09 -22.10
C PHE A 155 19.53 -10.98 -22.63
N ARG A 156 18.70 -11.95 -22.26
CA ARG A 156 17.28 -11.91 -22.55
C ARG A 156 16.56 -11.21 -21.40
N VAL A 157 15.74 -10.21 -21.72
CA VAL A 157 14.96 -9.46 -20.74
C VAL A 157 13.65 -10.20 -20.46
N LEU A 158 13.43 -10.63 -19.21
CA LEU A 158 12.20 -11.27 -18.76
C LEU A 158 11.30 -10.28 -18.02
N ASP A 159 10.00 -10.46 -18.14
CA ASP A 159 9.00 -9.71 -17.39
C ASP A 159 8.87 -10.26 -15.96
N PHE A 160 9.32 -9.49 -15.00
CA PHE A 160 9.15 -9.76 -13.56
C PHE A 160 8.23 -8.74 -12.89
N SER A 161 7.30 -8.14 -13.65
CA SER A 161 6.30 -7.18 -13.16
C SER A 161 5.29 -7.86 -12.23
N VAL A 162 5.75 -8.45 -11.16
CA VAL A 162 4.95 -9.18 -10.17
C VAL A 162 4.90 -8.50 -8.82
N ARG A 163 5.90 -7.69 -8.49
CA ARG A 163 5.95 -6.84 -7.30
C ARG A 163 5.60 -5.39 -7.62
N ASN A 164 6.19 -4.89 -8.66
CA ASN A 164 5.86 -3.63 -9.27
C ASN A 164 5.65 -3.86 -10.77
N PHE A 165 5.00 -2.93 -11.44
CA PHE A 165 4.60 -3.09 -12.83
C PHE A 165 5.76 -3.00 -13.84
N TYR A 166 7.01 -2.95 -13.37
CA TYR A 166 8.14 -2.56 -14.20
C TYR A 166 9.38 -3.38 -13.99
N SER A 167 9.38 -4.31 -13.04
CA SER A 167 10.54 -5.13 -12.79
C SER A 167 10.79 -6.08 -13.94
N VAL A 168 12.07 -6.21 -14.28
CA VAL A 168 12.55 -7.20 -15.23
C VAL A 168 13.67 -8.03 -14.62
N GLY A 169 13.90 -9.21 -15.18
CA GLY A 169 15.10 -10.00 -14.94
C GLY A 169 15.95 -10.07 -16.19
N PHE A 170 17.24 -10.28 -16.02
CA PHE A 170 18.16 -10.48 -17.12
C PHE A 170 18.70 -11.90 -17.10
N VAL A 171 18.36 -12.71 -18.11
CA VAL A 171 18.88 -14.05 -18.30
C VAL A 171 20.12 -13.98 -19.17
N LEU A 172 21.25 -14.29 -18.60
CA LEU A 172 22.53 -14.36 -19.29
C LEU A 172 22.66 -15.66 -20.08
N GLU A 173 22.90 -15.55 -21.37
CA GLU A 173 23.01 -16.66 -22.32
C GLU A 173 24.34 -16.59 -23.09
N ARG A 174 24.94 -17.75 -23.39
CA ARG A 174 26.10 -17.85 -24.28
C ARG A 174 26.11 -19.20 -24.98
N GLY A 175 26.27 -19.19 -26.30
CA GLY A 175 26.35 -20.42 -27.09
C GLY A 175 25.11 -21.33 -27.03
N GLY A 176 23.96 -20.78 -26.69
CA GLY A 176 22.71 -21.53 -26.48
C GLY A 176 22.51 -22.08 -25.07
N GLU A 177 23.46 -21.86 -24.18
CA GLU A 177 23.35 -22.21 -22.75
C GLU A 177 22.90 -21.02 -21.93
N THR A 178 22.03 -21.28 -20.95
CA THR A 178 21.60 -20.31 -19.94
C THR A 178 22.55 -20.41 -18.74
N LEU A 179 23.26 -19.32 -18.46
CA LEU A 179 24.33 -19.31 -17.45
C LEU A 179 23.85 -18.78 -16.10
N ALA A 180 23.13 -17.66 -16.12
CA ALA A 180 22.71 -16.98 -14.89
C ALA A 180 21.44 -16.15 -15.08
N LEU A 181 20.78 -15.84 -13.95
CA LEU A 181 19.67 -14.91 -13.86
C LEU A 181 20.00 -13.79 -12.88
N PHE A 182 19.91 -12.56 -13.31
CA PHE A 182 19.84 -11.39 -12.43
C PHE A 182 18.37 -11.13 -12.16
N SER A 183 17.88 -11.59 -11.00
CA SER A 183 16.45 -11.68 -10.72
C SER A 183 15.84 -10.38 -10.19
N GLY A 184 16.65 -9.35 -9.98
CA GLY A 184 16.15 -8.15 -9.31
C GLY A 184 15.54 -8.51 -7.96
N ASP A 185 14.41 -7.91 -7.66
CA ASP A 185 13.64 -8.15 -6.42
C ASP A 185 12.54 -9.22 -6.58
N LEU A 186 12.64 -10.13 -7.56
CA LEU A 186 11.68 -11.24 -7.70
C LEU A 186 11.70 -12.17 -6.47
N VAL A 187 12.91 -12.46 -6.00
CA VAL A 187 13.16 -13.38 -4.88
C VAL A 187 14.47 -13.00 -4.21
N GLU A 188 14.59 -13.18 -2.92
CA GLU A 188 15.87 -13.09 -2.21
C GLU A 188 16.57 -14.46 -2.10
N SER A 189 17.84 -14.45 -1.74
CA SER A 189 18.68 -15.68 -1.67
C SER A 189 18.17 -16.73 -0.70
N SER A 190 17.37 -16.35 0.29
CA SER A 190 16.73 -17.27 1.24
C SER A 190 15.54 -18.04 0.65
N GLY A 191 15.16 -17.78 -0.61
CA GLY A 191 13.97 -18.35 -1.24
C GLY A 191 12.66 -17.77 -0.73
N ARG A 192 12.66 -16.51 -0.37
CA ARG A 192 11.49 -15.75 0.07
C ARG A 192 11.29 -14.56 -0.84
N LEU A 193 10.07 -14.02 -0.85
CA LEU A 193 9.84 -12.71 -1.46
C LEU A 193 10.60 -11.67 -0.64
N PRO A 194 11.21 -10.68 -1.25
CA PRO A 194 11.75 -9.54 -0.52
C PRO A 194 10.66 -8.85 0.28
N ASP A 195 11.04 -7.89 1.13
CA ASP A 195 10.05 -7.16 1.91
C ASP A 195 8.92 -6.55 1.05
N ALA A 196 7.81 -6.24 1.67
CA ALA A 196 6.60 -5.82 0.97
C ALA A 196 6.62 -4.36 0.49
N HIS A 197 7.72 -3.65 0.64
CA HIS A 197 7.79 -2.22 0.28
C HIS A 197 7.58 -1.94 -1.22
N GLY A 198 7.75 -2.94 -2.08
CA GLY A 198 7.38 -2.85 -3.49
C GLY A 198 5.89 -3.08 -3.77
N PHE A 199 5.10 -3.44 -2.77
CA PHE A 199 3.65 -3.70 -2.90
C PHE A 199 2.80 -2.52 -2.44
N GLU A 200 3.27 -1.31 -2.61
CA GLU A 200 2.60 -0.10 -2.16
C GLU A 200 1.41 0.32 -3.02
N SER A 201 0.95 -0.58 -3.88
CA SER A 201 -0.25 -0.37 -4.65
C SER A 201 -1.49 -0.59 -3.79
N ASN A 202 -2.26 0.45 -3.58
CA ASN A 202 -3.47 0.39 -2.78
C ASN A 202 -4.57 -0.49 -3.39
N TYR A 203 -4.54 -0.73 -4.70
CA TYR A 203 -5.68 -1.31 -5.43
C TYR A 203 -5.32 -2.43 -6.41
N ALA A 204 -4.06 -2.60 -6.72
CA ALA A 204 -3.66 -3.74 -7.53
C ALA A 204 -3.47 -4.94 -6.61
N GLY A 205 -4.39 -5.88 -6.67
CA GLY A 205 -4.17 -7.18 -6.09
C GLY A 205 -2.82 -7.71 -6.51
N LEU A 206 -2.04 -8.13 -5.53
CA LEU A 206 -0.83 -8.86 -5.87
C LEU A 206 -1.25 -10.02 -6.76
N PRO A 207 -0.70 -10.12 -7.96
CA PRO A 207 -1.07 -11.17 -8.88
C PRO A 207 -0.39 -12.48 -8.44
N TRP A 208 -0.85 -13.07 -7.33
CA TRP A 208 -0.24 -14.25 -6.72
C TRP A 208 -0.06 -15.40 -7.72
N GLU A 209 -1.04 -15.58 -8.61
CA GLU A 209 -0.93 -16.55 -9.68
C GLU A 209 0.23 -16.24 -10.64
N ARG A 210 0.39 -14.96 -10.98
CA ARG A 210 1.48 -14.50 -11.84
C ARG A 210 2.83 -14.60 -11.12
N ILE A 211 2.90 -14.30 -9.83
CA ILE A 211 4.11 -14.51 -9.03
C ILE A 211 4.50 -16.00 -9.09
N ALA A 212 3.56 -16.90 -8.82
CA ALA A 212 3.82 -18.33 -8.85
C ALA A 212 4.23 -18.84 -10.25
N SER A 213 3.59 -18.35 -11.33
CA SER A 213 3.97 -18.74 -12.70
C SER A 213 5.35 -18.21 -13.08
N THR A 214 5.66 -16.96 -12.76
CA THR A 214 6.98 -16.35 -13.04
C THR A 214 8.10 -17.09 -12.32
N LEU A 215 7.88 -17.49 -11.06
CA LEU A 215 8.86 -18.30 -10.31
C LEU A 215 9.08 -19.68 -10.95
N ARG A 216 8.02 -20.36 -11.41
CA ARG A 216 8.13 -21.63 -12.12
C ARG A 216 8.82 -21.48 -13.47
N GLU A 217 8.52 -20.42 -14.21
CA GLU A 217 9.21 -20.11 -15.47
C GLU A 217 10.69 -19.88 -15.25
N ALA A 218 11.07 -19.14 -14.20
CA ALA A 218 12.47 -18.94 -13.81
C ALA A 218 13.14 -20.27 -13.40
N ALA A 219 12.46 -21.12 -12.63
CA ALA A 219 12.97 -22.44 -12.24
C ALA A 219 13.21 -23.34 -13.46
N ALA A 220 12.33 -23.30 -14.45
CA ALA A 220 12.43 -24.09 -15.69
C ALA A 220 13.65 -23.73 -16.57
N LEU A 221 14.27 -22.57 -16.36
CA LEU A 221 15.48 -22.14 -17.09
C LEU A 221 16.72 -23.00 -16.73
N ARG A 222 16.69 -23.75 -15.65
CA ARG A 222 17.80 -24.59 -15.17
C ARG A 222 19.12 -23.84 -15.09
N LEU A 223 19.07 -22.72 -14.37
CA LEU A 223 20.18 -21.79 -14.20
C LEU A 223 21.31 -22.41 -13.35
N ALA A 224 22.55 -22.15 -13.71
CA ALA A 224 23.66 -22.45 -12.81
C ALA A 224 23.71 -21.46 -11.63
N TRP A 225 23.37 -20.20 -11.88
CA TRP A 225 23.42 -19.13 -10.90
C TRP A 225 22.21 -18.21 -10.95
N MET A 226 21.82 -17.69 -9.78
CA MET A 226 20.88 -16.58 -9.64
C MET A 226 21.48 -15.49 -8.75
N PHE A 227 21.33 -14.24 -9.16
CA PHE A 227 21.84 -13.04 -8.50
C PHE A 227 20.66 -12.13 -8.13
N PRO A 228 20.09 -12.28 -6.93
CA PRO A 228 19.04 -11.40 -6.43
C PRO A 228 19.63 -10.08 -5.90
N THR A 229 18.82 -9.03 -5.83
CA THR A 229 19.21 -7.75 -5.20
C THR A 229 19.22 -7.79 -3.68
N THR A 230 18.76 -8.88 -3.07
CA THR A 230 18.78 -9.08 -1.62
C THR A 230 19.39 -10.43 -1.27
N GLY A 231 20.43 -10.38 -0.45
CA GLY A 231 21.21 -11.56 -0.08
C GLY A 231 22.36 -11.87 -1.06
N GLY A 232 22.93 -13.07 -0.97
CA GLY A 232 24.04 -13.52 -1.80
C GLY A 232 23.61 -14.23 -3.09
N PRO A 233 24.59 -14.69 -3.92
CA PRO A 233 24.31 -15.50 -5.09
C PRO A 233 23.75 -16.86 -4.69
N VAL A 234 22.91 -17.45 -5.53
CA VAL A 234 22.32 -18.77 -5.33
C VAL A 234 22.78 -19.70 -6.46
N GLU A 235 23.46 -20.78 -6.11
CA GLU A 235 23.81 -21.85 -7.03
C GLU A 235 22.63 -22.81 -7.18
N ASP A 236 22.36 -23.27 -8.40
CA ASP A 236 21.24 -24.17 -8.74
C ASP A 236 19.89 -23.75 -8.11
N PRO A 237 19.35 -22.58 -8.48
CA PRO A 237 18.19 -21.99 -7.81
C PRO A 237 16.86 -22.68 -8.11
N ALA A 238 16.80 -23.70 -8.98
CA ALA A 238 15.54 -24.27 -9.47
C ALA A 238 14.65 -24.78 -8.33
N SER A 239 15.20 -25.57 -7.40
CA SER A 239 14.45 -26.11 -6.25
C SER A 239 13.94 -25.01 -5.31
N LEU A 240 14.74 -23.96 -5.09
CA LEU A 240 14.38 -22.81 -4.25
C LEU A 240 13.20 -22.03 -4.85
N LEU A 241 13.25 -21.79 -6.17
CA LEU A 241 12.19 -21.08 -6.91
C LEU A 241 10.88 -21.90 -6.93
N ASP A 242 10.96 -23.22 -7.16
CA ASP A 242 9.80 -24.11 -7.14
C ASP A 242 9.15 -24.17 -5.75
N GLN A 243 9.94 -24.22 -4.69
CA GLN A 243 9.44 -24.21 -3.31
C GLN A 243 8.73 -22.89 -2.98
N LEU A 244 9.27 -21.75 -3.40
CA LEU A 244 8.61 -20.48 -3.22
C LEU A 244 7.31 -20.41 -4.05
N ALA A 245 7.33 -20.84 -5.30
CA ALA A 245 6.16 -20.91 -6.16
C ALA A 245 5.04 -21.77 -5.55
N ALA A 246 5.41 -22.90 -4.92
CA ALA A 246 4.45 -23.76 -4.22
C ALA A 246 3.81 -23.03 -3.00
N ARG A 247 4.63 -22.34 -2.18
CA ARG A 247 4.11 -21.55 -1.05
C ARG A 247 3.20 -20.41 -1.49
N VAL A 248 3.55 -19.72 -2.57
CA VAL A 248 2.69 -18.68 -3.17
C VAL A 248 1.38 -19.27 -3.66
N GLY A 249 1.42 -20.45 -4.33
CA GLY A 249 0.23 -21.15 -4.77
C GLY A 249 -0.67 -21.60 -3.62
N ASP A 250 -0.10 -22.10 -2.51
CA ASP A 250 -0.86 -22.47 -1.30
C ASP A 250 -1.55 -21.25 -0.67
N PHE A 251 -0.84 -20.12 -0.60
CA PHE A 251 -1.43 -18.89 -0.10
C PHE A 251 -2.57 -18.38 -1.00
N GLN A 252 -2.37 -18.38 -2.30
CA GLN A 252 -3.41 -18.01 -3.28
C GLN A 252 -4.65 -18.91 -3.17
N HIS A 253 -4.44 -20.23 -3.09
CA HIS A 253 -5.53 -21.18 -2.93
C HIS A 253 -6.33 -20.91 -1.65
N PHE A 254 -5.65 -20.59 -0.55
CA PHE A 254 -6.32 -20.21 0.70
C PHE A 254 -7.13 -18.93 0.56
N LEU A 255 -6.62 -17.91 -0.13
CA LEU A 255 -7.36 -16.66 -0.38
C LEU A 255 -8.62 -16.90 -1.23
N GLN A 256 -8.56 -17.84 -2.16
CA GLN A 256 -9.70 -18.23 -3.01
C GLN A 256 -10.73 -19.12 -2.28
N THR A 257 -10.38 -19.67 -1.11
CA THR A 257 -11.32 -20.45 -0.30
C THR A 257 -12.39 -19.51 0.25
N PRO A 258 -13.68 -19.76 -0.05
CA PRO A 258 -14.76 -18.90 0.43
C PRO A 258 -14.73 -18.73 1.95
N PRO A 259 -14.92 -17.52 2.47
CA PRO A 259 -15.05 -17.31 3.91
C PRO A 259 -16.35 -17.92 4.45
N GLN A 260 -16.40 -18.11 5.76
CA GLN A 260 -17.64 -18.44 6.43
C GLN A 260 -18.65 -17.30 6.26
N VAL A 261 -19.89 -17.62 5.91
CA VAL A 261 -20.98 -16.67 5.68
C VAL A 261 -22.00 -16.78 6.79
N PHE A 262 -22.42 -15.63 7.29
CA PHE A 262 -23.46 -15.48 8.31
C PHE A 262 -24.64 -14.72 7.67
N PRO A 263 -25.81 -15.34 7.53
CA PRO A 263 -26.97 -14.71 6.90
C PRO A 263 -27.35 -13.41 7.61
N GLN A 264 -27.50 -12.34 6.85
CA GLN A 264 -27.90 -11.04 7.35
C GLN A 264 -29.39 -10.77 7.03
N LYS A 265 -30.04 -10.01 7.89
CA LYS A 265 -31.43 -9.55 7.64
C LYS A 265 -31.40 -8.43 6.60
N GLU A 266 -32.36 -8.47 5.68
CA GLU A 266 -32.57 -7.33 4.79
C GLU A 266 -32.94 -6.08 5.59
N THR A 267 -32.37 -4.95 5.20
CA THR A 267 -32.69 -3.65 5.76
C THR A 267 -33.62 -2.87 4.84
N ALA A 268 -34.52 -2.08 5.39
CA ALA A 268 -35.30 -1.10 4.63
C ALA A 268 -34.36 -0.06 3.99
N ARG A 269 -34.89 0.78 3.11
CA ARG A 269 -34.11 1.84 2.45
C ARG A 269 -34.85 3.16 2.50
N LEU A 270 -34.07 4.22 2.74
CA LEU A 270 -34.50 5.60 2.52
C LEU A 270 -33.59 6.19 1.43
N GLY A 271 -34.12 6.27 0.20
CA GLY A 271 -33.33 6.66 -0.95
C GLY A 271 -32.14 5.71 -1.19
N ARG A 272 -30.93 6.26 -1.14
CA ARG A 272 -29.68 5.50 -1.31
C ARG A 272 -29.16 4.88 -0.01
N TYR A 273 -29.85 5.11 1.13
CA TYR A 273 -29.39 4.64 2.43
C TYR A 273 -30.13 3.40 2.88
N HIS A 274 -29.42 2.47 3.47
CA HIS A 274 -30.00 1.42 4.31
C HIS A 274 -30.56 2.04 5.58
N ASP A 275 -31.79 1.70 5.93
CA ASP A 275 -32.40 2.03 7.19
C ASP A 275 -32.24 0.84 8.14
N HIS A 276 -31.40 1.01 9.17
CA HIS A 276 -31.11 0.00 10.19
C HIS A 276 -32.09 0.07 11.37
N GLY A 277 -33.13 0.90 11.27
CA GLY A 277 -34.06 1.21 12.34
C GLY A 277 -33.51 2.24 13.33
N ASP A 278 -34.39 2.73 14.20
CA ASP A 278 -34.02 3.69 15.27
C ASP A 278 -33.29 4.94 14.75
N SER A 279 -33.64 5.41 13.53
CA SER A 279 -33.02 6.56 12.87
C SER A 279 -31.51 6.42 12.63
N VAL A 280 -31.06 5.19 12.34
CA VAL A 280 -29.70 4.88 11.93
C VAL A 280 -29.65 4.52 10.45
N TYR A 281 -28.93 5.29 9.66
CA TYR A 281 -28.89 5.19 8.20
C TYR A 281 -27.45 5.04 7.71
N GLN A 282 -27.22 4.20 6.70
CA GLN A 282 -25.91 4.01 6.07
C GLN A 282 -26.07 4.07 4.56
N ILE A 283 -25.20 4.80 3.87
CA ILE A 283 -25.24 4.91 2.42
C ILE A 283 -25.04 3.53 1.77
N THR A 284 -25.73 3.29 0.64
CA THR A 284 -25.59 2.08 -0.16
C THR A 284 -24.58 2.28 -1.28
N ASN A 285 -23.94 1.19 -1.73
CA ASN A 285 -22.96 1.16 -2.83
C ASN A 285 -21.75 2.05 -2.59
N PHE A 286 -20.61 1.54 -2.45
CA PHE A 286 -19.29 2.20 -2.33
C PHE A 286 -19.20 3.51 -1.51
N GLY A 287 -20.28 3.93 -0.86
CA GLY A 287 -20.28 5.12 0.01
C GLY A 287 -19.83 4.79 1.41
N ASN A 288 -19.35 5.81 2.12
CA ASN A 288 -18.79 5.69 3.47
C ASN A 288 -19.72 6.25 4.56
N THR A 289 -20.69 7.09 4.18
CA THR A 289 -21.43 7.96 5.09
C THR A 289 -22.45 7.20 5.94
N ILE A 290 -22.42 7.46 7.25
CA ILE A 290 -23.41 6.96 8.21
C ILE A 290 -24.05 8.17 8.90
N LEU A 291 -25.40 8.17 9.05
CA LEU A 291 -26.16 9.21 9.71
C LEU A 291 -27.00 8.60 10.86
N ILE A 292 -26.88 9.17 12.03
CA ILE A 292 -27.74 8.84 13.21
C ILE A 292 -28.48 10.13 13.57
N ILE A 293 -29.83 10.07 13.68
CA ILE A 293 -30.66 11.21 14.03
C ILE A 293 -31.27 10.96 15.42
N ASN A 294 -31.06 11.89 16.35
CA ASN A 294 -31.62 11.79 17.69
C ASN A 294 -33.11 12.22 17.73
N SER A 295 -33.77 12.00 18.85
CA SER A 295 -35.19 12.33 19.05
C SER A 295 -35.51 13.84 18.96
N GLU A 296 -34.49 14.70 19.06
CA GLU A 296 -34.64 16.15 18.91
C GLU A 296 -34.45 16.59 17.46
N GLY A 297 -34.02 15.70 16.56
CA GLY A 297 -33.77 15.95 15.15
C GLY A 297 -32.33 16.39 14.85
N PHE A 298 -31.39 16.26 15.79
CA PHE A 298 -29.97 16.52 15.51
C PHE A 298 -29.29 15.29 14.96
N GLY A 299 -28.39 15.47 13.98
CA GLY A 299 -27.67 14.43 13.28
C GLY A 299 -26.21 14.30 13.70
N LEU A 300 -25.80 13.08 14.03
CA LEU A 300 -24.40 12.64 14.03
C LEU A 300 -24.10 12.05 12.66
N LEU A 301 -23.17 12.63 11.93
CA LEU A 301 -22.72 12.14 10.64
C LEU A 301 -21.31 11.57 10.78
N VAL A 302 -21.06 10.38 10.21
CA VAL A 302 -19.73 9.75 10.25
C VAL A 302 -19.26 9.47 8.83
N ASP A 303 -18.02 9.82 8.58
CA ASP A 303 -17.34 9.66 7.30
C ASP A 303 -18.15 10.20 6.11
N PRO A 304 -18.38 11.52 6.01
CA PRO A 304 -19.07 12.11 4.87
C PRO A 304 -18.17 12.08 3.62
N GLY A 305 -18.06 10.90 3.01
CA GLY A 305 -17.26 10.64 1.82
C GLY A 305 -18.08 10.60 0.53
N PRO A 306 -17.44 10.54 -0.65
CA PRO A 306 -18.11 10.42 -1.92
C PRO A 306 -18.86 9.10 -2.04
N CYS A 307 -19.96 9.12 -2.78
CA CYS A 307 -20.85 7.96 -2.93
C CYS A 307 -20.44 7.03 -4.07
N ASP A 308 -19.48 7.42 -4.91
CA ASP A 308 -19.11 6.68 -6.11
C ASP A 308 -17.67 7.02 -6.52
N PHE A 309 -16.82 6.02 -6.65
CA PHE A 309 -15.44 6.17 -7.11
C PHE A 309 -15.31 6.71 -8.54
N GLY A 310 -16.33 6.54 -9.37
CA GLY A 310 -16.34 7.05 -10.75
C GLY A 310 -16.65 8.55 -10.85
N ASN A 311 -17.22 9.14 -9.81
CA ASN A 311 -17.70 10.51 -9.75
C ASN A 311 -17.28 11.10 -8.40
N LEU A 312 -16.01 11.44 -8.30
CA LEU A 312 -15.44 12.11 -7.13
C LEU A 312 -16.29 13.37 -6.84
N SER A 313 -16.85 13.46 -5.65
CA SER A 313 -17.70 14.58 -5.21
C SER A 313 -19.06 14.69 -5.91
N ARG A 314 -19.95 13.72 -5.68
CA ARG A 314 -21.38 13.92 -6.00
C ARG A 314 -22.04 14.81 -4.95
N LYS A 315 -21.60 16.05 -4.89
CA LYS A 315 -22.05 17.06 -3.90
C LYS A 315 -23.55 17.28 -4.00
N GLU A 316 -24.07 17.34 -5.22
CA GLU A 316 -25.50 17.55 -5.49
C GLU A 316 -26.35 16.38 -4.97
N ASP A 317 -25.90 15.15 -5.18
CA ASP A 317 -26.60 13.97 -4.68
C ASP A 317 -26.58 13.91 -3.16
N PHE A 318 -25.47 14.26 -2.54
CA PHE A 318 -25.35 14.30 -1.08
C PHE A 318 -26.26 15.38 -0.48
N VAL A 319 -26.30 16.57 -1.08
CA VAL A 319 -27.22 17.63 -0.66
C VAL A 319 -28.67 17.20 -0.81
N ALA A 320 -29.03 16.55 -1.93
CA ALA A 320 -30.38 16.01 -2.13
C ALA A 320 -30.75 14.93 -1.09
N ASP A 321 -29.79 14.10 -0.68
CA ASP A 321 -30.01 13.14 0.41
C ASP A 321 -30.29 13.85 1.74
N LEU A 322 -29.54 14.90 2.09
CA LEU A 322 -29.78 15.67 3.31
C LEU A 322 -31.16 16.32 3.29
N GLU A 323 -31.59 16.91 2.16
CA GLU A 323 -32.95 17.46 1.98
C GLU A 323 -34.03 16.40 2.19
N LYS A 324 -33.77 15.17 1.73
CA LYS A 324 -34.68 14.06 1.95
C LYS A 324 -34.78 13.67 3.43
N PHE A 325 -33.65 13.61 4.15
CA PHE A 325 -33.64 13.33 5.59
C PHE A 325 -34.35 14.44 6.38
N GLU A 326 -34.21 15.70 5.98
CA GLU A 326 -34.96 16.81 6.58
C GLU A 326 -36.46 16.66 6.35
N ALA A 327 -36.86 16.25 5.16
CA ALA A 327 -38.28 16.13 4.81
C ALA A 327 -38.95 14.86 5.38
N GLU A 328 -38.25 13.72 5.40
CA GLU A 328 -38.88 12.43 5.65
C GLU A 328 -38.43 11.78 6.98
N ALA A 329 -37.24 12.09 7.49
CA ALA A 329 -36.67 11.47 8.69
C ALA A 329 -36.55 12.42 9.90
N GLY A 330 -37.03 13.66 9.75
CA GLY A 330 -37.07 14.65 10.82
C GLY A 330 -35.71 15.25 11.18
N LEU A 331 -34.71 15.19 10.30
CA LEU A 331 -33.43 15.85 10.48
C LEU A 331 -33.65 17.37 10.47
N LYS A 332 -33.19 18.04 11.52
CA LYS A 332 -33.22 19.52 11.60
C LYS A 332 -31.88 20.13 11.30
N ALA A 333 -30.82 19.50 11.80
CA ALA A 333 -29.45 19.93 11.55
C ALA A 333 -28.49 18.76 11.83
N ILE A 334 -27.36 18.74 11.13
CA ILE A 334 -26.19 17.96 11.54
C ILE A 334 -25.34 18.88 12.41
N ASP A 335 -25.05 18.49 13.64
CA ASP A 335 -24.27 19.28 14.60
C ASP A 335 -22.95 18.62 15.01
N LEU A 336 -22.74 17.36 14.59
CA LEU A 336 -21.49 16.64 14.77
C LEU A 336 -21.15 15.78 13.56
N VAL A 337 -19.95 15.96 13.06
CA VAL A 337 -19.29 15.05 12.10
C VAL A 337 -18.13 14.35 12.79
N LEU A 338 -18.01 13.04 12.63
CA LEU A 338 -16.83 12.27 13.06
C LEU A 338 -16.13 11.62 11.86
N VAL A 339 -14.80 11.63 11.88
CA VAL A 339 -13.96 11.01 10.86
C VAL A 339 -13.17 9.86 11.47
N THR A 340 -13.25 8.68 10.86
CA THR A 340 -12.60 7.47 11.37
C THR A 340 -11.11 7.43 11.07
N HIS A 341 -10.71 7.92 9.91
CA HIS A 341 -9.30 7.98 9.51
C HIS A 341 -9.07 9.06 8.43
N PHE A 342 -7.83 9.24 8.04
CA PHE A 342 -7.37 10.39 7.25
C PHE A 342 -7.52 10.23 5.73
N HIS A 343 -8.10 9.14 5.21
CA HIS A 343 -8.35 9.02 3.78
C HIS A 343 -9.42 10.02 3.33
N GLY A 344 -9.18 10.68 2.21
CA GLY A 344 -10.00 11.78 1.76
C GLY A 344 -11.45 11.41 1.50
N ASP A 345 -11.73 10.20 1.05
CA ASP A 345 -13.07 9.67 0.83
C ASP A 345 -13.91 9.48 2.11
N HIS A 346 -13.37 9.78 3.29
CA HIS A 346 -14.08 9.77 4.57
C HIS A 346 -14.47 11.17 5.07
N TYR A 347 -13.97 12.25 4.46
CA TYR A 347 -14.34 13.61 4.85
C TYR A 347 -14.37 14.63 3.69
N ASP A 348 -14.32 14.17 2.45
CA ASP A 348 -14.36 15.02 1.25
C ASP A 348 -15.63 15.90 1.17
N LEU A 349 -16.74 15.42 1.70
CA LEU A 349 -18.01 16.17 1.75
C LEU A 349 -18.17 17.05 3.01
N TRP A 350 -17.17 17.10 3.89
CA TRP A 350 -17.21 17.98 5.06
C TRP A 350 -17.49 19.47 4.72
N PRO A 351 -16.87 20.07 3.70
CA PRO A 351 -17.18 21.45 3.33
C PRO A 351 -18.65 21.69 2.98
N GLU A 352 -19.33 20.69 2.40
CA GLU A 352 -20.75 20.76 2.08
C GLU A 352 -21.62 20.71 3.35
N VAL A 353 -21.25 19.87 4.32
CA VAL A 353 -21.91 19.81 5.62
C VAL A 353 -21.76 21.13 6.36
N GLN A 354 -20.53 21.66 6.45
CA GLN A 354 -20.24 22.92 7.12
C GLN A 354 -20.98 24.13 6.48
N ARG A 355 -21.08 24.14 5.15
CA ARG A 355 -21.81 25.18 4.45
C ARG A 355 -23.32 25.14 4.74
N ARG A 356 -23.90 23.92 4.85
CA ARG A 356 -25.34 23.76 5.12
C ARG A 356 -25.68 23.95 6.61
N TYR A 357 -24.79 23.47 7.49
CA TYR A 357 -24.95 23.55 8.94
C TYR A 357 -23.71 24.22 9.58
N PRO A 358 -23.65 25.56 9.57
CA PRO A 358 -22.45 26.32 10.00
C PRO A 358 -22.02 26.08 11.45
N GLU A 359 -22.95 25.66 12.32
CA GLU A 359 -22.66 25.34 13.73
C GLU A 359 -22.17 23.88 13.93
N CYS A 360 -22.11 23.09 12.87
CA CYS A 360 -21.64 21.72 12.91
C CYS A 360 -20.14 21.66 13.26
N ARG A 361 -19.76 20.76 14.15
CA ARG A 361 -18.38 20.56 14.58
C ARG A 361 -17.80 19.31 13.96
N LEU A 362 -16.55 19.40 13.53
CA LEU A 362 -15.75 18.25 13.08
C LEU A 362 -15.00 17.64 14.25
N GLY A 363 -15.16 16.34 14.47
CA GLY A 363 -14.45 15.57 15.48
C GLY A 363 -13.67 14.41 14.89
N ALA A 364 -12.55 14.07 15.50
CA ALA A 364 -11.77 12.89 15.19
C ALA A 364 -10.98 12.42 16.42
N TRP A 365 -10.56 11.15 16.42
CA TRP A 365 -9.57 10.70 17.38
C TRP A 365 -8.28 11.53 17.25
N GLY A 366 -7.66 11.93 18.38
CA GLY A 366 -6.53 12.86 18.39
C GLY A 366 -5.45 12.56 17.35
N PRO A 367 -4.94 11.32 17.23
CA PRO A 367 -3.98 10.96 16.18
C PRO A 367 -4.51 11.12 14.76
N VAL A 368 -5.79 10.86 14.50
CA VAL A 368 -6.43 11.09 13.18
C VAL A 368 -6.52 12.59 12.92
N ALA A 369 -6.96 13.36 13.93
CA ALA A 369 -7.04 14.81 13.85
C ALA A 369 -5.67 15.43 13.50
N ASP A 370 -4.58 14.94 14.12
CA ASP A 370 -3.23 15.45 13.88
C ASP A 370 -2.81 15.28 12.39
N VAL A 371 -3.15 14.14 11.77
CA VAL A 371 -2.90 13.91 10.34
C VAL A 371 -3.76 14.82 9.45
N ILE A 372 -5.05 14.98 9.78
CA ILE A 372 -5.99 15.80 8.99
C ILE A 372 -5.64 17.30 9.08
N GLU A 373 -5.18 17.75 10.24
CA GLU A 373 -4.77 19.15 10.43
C GLU A 373 -3.42 19.48 9.80
N HIS A 374 -2.52 18.49 9.69
CA HIS A 374 -1.14 18.67 9.23
C HIS A 374 -0.73 17.62 8.19
N PRO A 375 -1.51 17.42 7.11
CA PRO A 375 -1.24 16.35 6.14
C PRO A 375 0.14 16.44 5.50
N GLU A 376 0.70 17.65 5.38
CA GLU A 376 2.03 17.91 4.84
C GLU A 376 3.18 17.35 5.70
N ASP A 377 2.93 17.14 6.99
CA ASP A 377 3.92 16.59 7.91
C ASP A 377 4.05 15.06 7.82
N TYR A 378 3.05 14.40 7.25
CA TYR A 378 2.97 12.95 7.23
C TYR A 378 3.38 12.36 5.87
N PRO A 379 4.22 11.32 5.86
CA PRO A 379 4.63 10.65 4.62
C PRO A 379 3.62 9.60 4.15
N TYR A 380 2.35 9.72 4.54
CA TYR A 380 1.35 8.73 4.18
C TYR A 380 0.95 8.86 2.71
N PRO A 381 1.10 7.77 1.96
CA PRO A 381 0.82 7.76 0.54
C PRO A 381 -0.65 7.99 0.19
N ALA A 382 -1.55 7.59 1.07
CA ALA A 382 -2.98 7.78 0.90
C ALA A 382 -3.47 9.22 1.17
N LEU A 383 -2.59 10.12 1.60
CA LEU A 383 -2.81 11.56 1.57
C LEU A 383 -2.63 12.07 0.14
N LEU A 384 -3.43 11.56 -0.77
CA LEU A 384 -3.35 11.88 -2.19
C LEU A 384 -4.40 12.90 -2.58
N PRO A 385 -4.10 13.77 -3.56
CA PRO A 385 -4.98 14.85 -3.97
C PRO A 385 -6.14 14.39 -4.86
N TRP A 386 -6.77 13.26 -4.54
CA TRP A 386 -7.90 12.74 -5.32
C TRP A 386 -9.23 13.27 -4.88
N TYR A 387 -9.28 13.66 -3.62
CA TYR A 387 -10.43 14.21 -2.98
C TYR A 387 -10.19 15.68 -2.71
N ASP A 388 -11.24 16.46 -2.69
CA ASP A 388 -11.15 17.92 -2.51
C ASP A 388 -10.50 18.32 -1.17
N VAL A 389 -10.55 17.44 -0.16
CA VAL A 389 -10.03 17.73 1.19
C VAL A 389 -8.91 16.83 1.68
N GLY A 390 -8.74 15.62 1.13
CA GLY A 390 -7.86 14.58 1.67
C GLY A 390 -6.37 14.92 1.80
N TRP A 391 -5.95 16.09 1.37
CA TRP A 391 -4.57 16.57 1.39
C TRP A 391 -4.44 18.02 1.88
N LYS A 392 -5.56 18.72 2.04
CA LYS A 392 -5.59 20.08 2.56
C LYS A 392 -5.74 20.01 4.08
N ALA A 393 -4.99 20.83 4.78
CA ALA A 393 -5.17 21.00 6.21
C ALA A 393 -6.64 21.34 6.52
N CYS A 394 -7.25 20.51 7.35
CA CYS A 394 -8.64 20.69 7.77
C CYS A 394 -8.69 20.79 9.29
N PRO A 395 -9.06 21.94 9.86
CA PRO A 395 -9.16 22.11 11.30
C PRO A 395 -10.18 21.14 11.92
N VAL A 396 -9.82 20.52 13.03
CA VAL A 396 -10.66 19.59 13.79
C VAL A 396 -11.08 20.24 15.11
N ASP A 397 -12.37 20.46 15.30
CA ASP A 397 -12.90 21.14 16.49
C ASP A 397 -12.83 20.29 17.76
N LEU A 398 -12.96 18.96 17.61
CA LEU A 398 -13.06 18.02 18.72
C LEU A 398 -12.04 16.89 18.60
N LYS A 399 -10.99 16.93 19.42
CA LYS A 399 -10.00 15.84 19.50
C LYS A 399 -10.42 14.82 20.55
N MET A 400 -10.93 13.68 20.07
CA MET A 400 -11.39 12.59 20.92
C MET A 400 -10.24 11.75 21.47
N THR A 401 -10.49 11.09 22.60
CA THR A 401 -9.54 10.17 23.25
C THR A 401 -10.19 8.81 23.49
N ARG A 402 -9.37 7.78 23.66
CA ARG A 402 -9.89 6.44 24.05
C ARG A 402 -10.31 6.34 25.51
N GLN A 403 -9.85 7.27 26.35
CA GLN A 403 -10.04 7.25 27.80
C GLN A 403 -11.37 7.89 28.22
N SER A 404 -11.89 8.81 27.42
CA SER A 404 -13.09 9.56 27.76
C SER A 404 -14.05 9.63 26.58
N PRO A 405 -15.33 9.31 26.76
CA PRO A 405 -16.31 9.46 25.71
C PRO A 405 -16.59 10.94 25.41
N LEU A 406 -16.98 11.23 24.17
CA LEU A 406 -17.62 12.47 23.81
C LEU A 406 -19.11 12.38 24.16
N LEU A 407 -19.65 13.38 24.82
CA LEU A 407 -21.11 13.46 25.05
C LEU A 407 -21.77 14.23 23.91
N TRP A 408 -22.67 13.57 23.18
CA TRP A 408 -23.51 14.15 22.14
C TRP A 408 -24.98 14.01 22.52
N HIS A 409 -25.67 15.10 22.84
CA HIS A 409 -27.06 15.12 23.30
C HIS A 409 -27.38 14.05 24.38
N GLY A 410 -26.49 13.89 25.36
CA GLY A 410 -26.64 12.90 26.41
C GLY A 410 -26.19 11.47 26.06
N THR A 411 -25.89 11.20 24.81
CA THR A 411 -25.33 9.91 24.36
C THR A 411 -23.81 9.94 24.44
N ALA A 412 -23.22 8.92 25.07
CA ALA A 412 -21.77 8.78 25.14
C ALA A 412 -21.23 8.09 23.88
N ILE A 413 -20.34 8.78 23.16
CA ILE A 413 -19.64 8.24 21.99
C ILE A 413 -18.22 7.88 22.42
N HIS A 414 -17.87 6.61 22.33
CA HIS A 414 -16.58 6.08 22.71
C HIS A 414 -15.68 5.86 21.50
N THR A 415 -14.39 6.06 21.68
CA THR A 415 -13.38 5.82 20.63
C THR A 415 -12.70 4.49 20.86
N VAL A 416 -12.56 3.69 19.82
CA VAL A 416 -11.77 2.44 19.81
C VAL A 416 -10.71 2.52 18.70
N HIS A 417 -9.48 2.11 18.99
CA HIS A 417 -8.43 2.00 17.97
C HIS A 417 -8.68 0.78 17.09
N LEU A 418 -8.74 0.97 15.81
CA LEU A 418 -8.98 -0.08 14.81
C LEU A 418 -7.85 -0.09 13.76
N PRO A 419 -6.64 -0.55 14.13
CA PRO A 419 -5.52 -0.61 13.19
C PRO A 419 -5.75 -1.67 12.12
N GLY A 420 -5.01 -1.59 11.03
CA GLY A 420 -4.98 -2.61 9.98
C GLY A 420 -5.24 -2.06 8.59
N HIS A 421 -6.33 -1.32 8.39
CA HIS A 421 -6.57 -0.59 7.16
C HIS A 421 -5.51 0.51 6.95
N CYS A 422 -5.28 1.28 7.98
CA CYS A 422 -4.10 2.14 8.11
C CYS A 422 -3.63 2.16 9.57
N LEU A 423 -2.45 2.73 9.82
CA LEU A 423 -1.87 2.77 11.16
C LEU A 423 -2.71 3.63 12.13
N VAL A 424 -3.20 4.75 11.63
CA VAL A 424 -3.96 5.73 12.41
C VAL A 424 -5.42 5.67 12.00
N HIS A 425 -6.18 4.81 12.67
CA HIS A 425 -7.59 4.56 12.39
C HIS A 425 -8.38 4.36 13.68
N ALA A 426 -9.56 4.96 13.78
CA ALA A 426 -10.47 4.79 14.89
C ALA A 426 -11.83 4.29 14.44
N GLY A 427 -12.51 3.55 15.31
CA GLY A 427 -13.94 3.37 15.25
C GLY A 427 -14.61 4.15 16.38
N TYR A 428 -15.89 4.41 16.22
CA TYR A 428 -16.71 5.04 17.25
C TYR A 428 -17.87 4.13 17.62
N TRP A 429 -18.11 3.91 18.92
CA TRP A 429 -19.25 3.12 19.34
C TRP A 429 -20.09 3.84 20.38
N LEU A 430 -21.39 3.55 20.36
CA LEU A 430 -22.37 4.16 21.25
C LEU A 430 -23.52 3.17 21.56
N ASP A 431 -24.11 3.30 22.73
CA ASP A 431 -25.37 2.63 23.03
C ASP A 431 -26.53 3.49 22.50
N TRP A 432 -27.24 2.95 21.50
CA TRP A 432 -28.30 3.65 20.79
C TRP A 432 -29.60 2.86 20.80
N ASN A 433 -30.63 3.39 21.49
CA ASN A 433 -31.93 2.74 21.63
C ASN A 433 -31.87 1.26 22.04
N GLY A 434 -31.00 0.93 22.98
CA GLY A 434 -30.83 -0.44 23.49
C GLY A 434 -29.97 -1.35 22.63
N ARG A 435 -29.37 -0.86 21.56
CA ARG A 435 -28.36 -1.56 20.73
C ARG A 435 -27.00 -0.88 20.84
N ARG A 436 -25.95 -1.64 20.90
CA ARG A 436 -24.59 -1.12 20.77
C ARG A 436 -24.17 -1.09 19.31
N VAL A 437 -23.96 0.11 18.79
CA VAL A 437 -23.61 0.37 17.39
C VAL A 437 -22.13 0.72 17.31
N LEU A 438 -21.41 0.11 16.39
CA LEU A 438 -20.04 0.45 16.02
C LEU A 438 -20.00 1.06 14.62
N LEU A 439 -19.34 2.20 14.50
CA LEU A 439 -19.02 2.93 13.27
C LEU A 439 -17.55 2.66 12.99
N SER A 440 -17.26 1.63 12.17
CA SER A 440 -15.94 1.01 12.12
C SER A 440 -15.03 1.54 11.00
N GLY A 441 -15.51 2.48 10.19
CA GLY A 441 -14.75 2.95 9.03
C GLY A 441 -14.30 1.77 8.15
N ASP A 442 -13.08 1.83 7.64
CA ASP A 442 -12.55 0.86 6.69
C ASP A 442 -11.79 -0.31 7.33
N SER A 443 -11.64 -0.32 8.64
CA SER A 443 -10.93 -1.42 9.31
C SER A 443 -11.74 -2.70 9.42
N ILE A 444 -13.07 -2.63 9.30
CA ILE A 444 -13.97 -3.79 9.32
C ILE A 444 -14.91 -3.67 8.12
N GLN A 445 -14.53 -4.30 7.00
CA GLN A 445 -15.23 -4.19 5.72
C GLN A 445 -15.86 -5.52 5.30
N THR A 446 -16.79 -6.03 6.08
CA THR A 446 -17.52 -7.26 5.77
C THR A 446 -19.03 -7.02 5.77
N ARG A 447 -19.78 -7.89 5.09
CA ARG A 447 -21.24 -7.81 4.96
C ARG A 447 -21.92 -9.08 5.47
N GLY A 448 -21.32 -9.71 6.46
CA GLY A 448 -21.83 -10.96 7.04
C GLY A 448 -21.03 -12.19 6.66
N GLU A 449 -19.93 -12.05 5.97
CA GLU A 449 -18.90 -13.10 5.84
C GLU A 449 -17.75 -12.86 6.81
N ALA A 450 -16.99 -13.89 7.12
CA ALA A 450 -15.74 -13.71 7.86
C ALA A 450 -14.76 -12.90 7.01
N ASP A 451 -14.30 -11.79 7.57
CA ASP A 451 -13.34 -10.91 6.90
C ASP A 451 -12.03 -11.67 6.59
N SER A 452 -11.39 -11.29 5.53
CA SER A 452 -10.06 -11.75 5.20
C SER A 452 -9.16 -10.54 5.07
N LEU A 453 -7.88 -10.73 5.38
CA LEU A 453 -6.91 -9.69 5.13
C LEU A 453 -7.08 -9.21 3.68
N GLN A 454 -7.49 -7.97 3.51
CA GLN A 454 -7.46 -7.34 2.20
C GLN A 454 -6.00 -7.33 1.73
N MET A 455 -5.67 -6.68 0.70
CA MET A 455 -4.32 -6.73 0.17
C MET A 455 -3.29 -6.17 1.15
N PRO A 456 -2.26 -6.94 1.53
CA PRO A 456 -1.21 -6.42 2.38
C PRO A 456 -0.44 -5.31 1.66
N GLY A 457 -0.27 -4.19 2.33
CA GLY A 457 0.47 -3.06 1.80
C GLY A 457 0.70 -2.01 2.88
N ALA A 458 1.59 -1.07 2.63
CA ALA A 458 1.99 -0.06 3.62
C ALA A 458 0.83 0.86 4.06
N ASN A 459 -0.23 0.96 3.27
CA ASN A 459 -1.40 1.81 3.53
C ASN A 459 -2.67 1.05 3.83
N HIS A 460 -2.74 -0.21 3.44
CA HIS A 460 -3.93 -1.02 3.55
C HIS A 460 -3.56 -2.41 4.04
N SER A 461 -4.33 -2.93 5.00
CA SER A 461 -4.24 -4.31 5.48
C SER A 461 -2.87 -4.70 6.02
N ILE A 462 -2.45 -4.03 7.07
CA ILE A 462 -1.27 -4.43 7.85
C ILE A 462 -1.59 -5.76 8.53
N PRO A 463 -0.83 -6.84 8.25
CA PRO A 463 -1.09 -8.15 8.82
C PRO A 463 -0.92 -8.20 10.34
N GLY A 464 -1.70 -9.03 10.95
CA GLY A 464 -1.91 -9.36 12.32
C GLY A 464 -0.78 -9.19 13.32
N THR A 465 -0.69 -8.01 13.93
CA THR A 465 0.09 -7.71 15.12
C THR A 465 -0.66 -6.68 15.95
N GLU A 466 -0.03 -6.08 16.95
CA GLU A 466 -0.62 -4.99 17.74
C GLU A 466 -1.03 -3.77 16.92
N GLU A 467 -0.50 -3.60 15.71
CA GLU A 467 -0.79 -2.50 14.79
C GLU A 467 -1.54 -2.98 13.53
N GLY A 468 -1.92 -4.26 13.46
CA GLY A 468 -2.52 -4.87 12.28
C GLY A 468 -3.99 -5.23 12.43
N HIS A 469 -4.57 -5.74 11.38
CA HIS A 469 -6.01 -6.06 11.25
C HIS A 469 -6.55 -6.99 12.34
N ALA A 470 -5.76 -7.99 12.76
CA ALA A 470 -6.17 -8.87 13.86
C ALA A 470 -6.40 -8.10 15.16
N GLN A 471 -5.63 -7.03 15.41
CA GLN A 471 -5.80 -6.22 16.61
C GLN A 471 -7.11 -5.42 16.59
N ALA A 472 -7.56 -4.95 15.41
CA ALA A 472 -8.87 -4.29 15.31
C ALA A 472 -9.98 -5.22 15.82
N TYR A 473 -9.98 -6.48 15.39
CA TYR A 473 -10.97 -7.46 15.86
C TYR A 473 -10.83 -7.78 17.36
N ARG A 474 -9.61 -7.94 17.87
CA ARG A 474 -9.38 -8.13 19.31
C ARG A 474 -9.90 -6.96 20.16
N ASN A 475 -9.82 -5.74 19.62
CA ASN A 475 -10.30 -4.54 20.29
C ASN A 475 -11.84 -4.45 20.31
N VAL A 476 -12.54 -4.97 19.30
CA VAL A 476 -14.02 -4.88 19.24
C VAL A 476 -14.76 -6.08 19.85
N ILE A 477 -14.17 -7.27 19.86
CA ILE A 477 -14.79 -8.48 20.41
C ILE A 477 -15.31 -8.26 21.85
N PRO A 478 -14.54 -7.66 22.79
CA PRO A 478 -15.00 -7.46 24.16
C PRO A 478 -16.07 -6.38 24.31
N LEU A 479 -16.32 -5.56 23.28
CA LEU A 479 -17.27 -4.45 23.36
C LEU A 479 -18.73 -4.91 23.31
N GLY A 480 -19.03 -6.10 22.79
CA GLY A 480 -20.40 -6.60 22.71
C GLY A 480 -21.25 -5.79 21.71
N ILE A 481 -20.74 -5.58 20.52
CA ILE A 481 -21.41 -4.82 19.45
C ILE A 481 -22.59 -5.63 18.89
N ASP A 482 -23.75 -4.99 18.73
CA ASP A 482 -24.96 -5.57 18.13
C ASP A 482 -25.07 -5.27 16.64
N LEU A 483 -24.60 -4.07 16.21
CA LEU A 483 -24.63 -3.61 14.83
C LEU A 483 -23.30 -2.98 14.48
N ASN A 484 -22.63 -3.51 13.46
CA ASN A 484 -21.45 -2.90 12.85
C ASN A 484 -21.82 -2.17 11.56
N LEU A 485 -21.39 -0.94 11.45
CA LEU A 485 -21.53 -0.11 10.25
C LEU A 485 -20.13 0.35 9.85
N GLY A 486 -19.65 -0.17 8.74
CA GLY A 486 -18.33 0.16 8.19
C GLY A 486 -18.41 1.11 7.00
N GLY A 487 -17.26 1.53 6.53
CA GLY A 487 -17.11 2.22 5.25
C GLY A 487 -17.49 1.31 4.06
N HIS A 488 -17.62 1.90 2.88
CA HIS A 488 -17.93 1.21 1.64
C HIS A 488 -19.16 0.28 1.73
N SER A 489 -20.19 0.73 2.45
CA SER A 489 -21.46 0.03 2.66
C SER A 489 -21.36 -1.31 3.38
N SER A 490 -20.28 -1.57 4.10
CA SER A 490 -20.19 -2.77 4.93
C SER A 490 -21.08 -2.63 6.17
N HIS A 491 -21.93 -3.63 6.44
CA HIS A 491 -22.76 -3.67 7.64
C HIS A 491 -23.14 -5.11 7.97
N PHE A 492 -23.30 -5.39 9.26
CA PHE A 492 -23.76 -6.69 9.73
C PHE A 492 -24.23 -6.64 11.20
N GLN A 493 -25.07 -7.60 11.54
CA GLN A 493 -25.51 -7.95 12.89
C GLN A 493 -24.85 -9.28 13.30
N ASP A 494 -25.14 -9.77 14.51
CA ASP A 494 -24.49 -10.97 15.06
C ASP A 494 -22.94 -10.83 15.12
N CYS A 495 -22.52 -9.64 15.48
CA CYS A 495 -21.15 -9.17 15.35
C CYS A 495 -20.12 -10.08 16.03
N ARG A 496 -20.46 -10.67 17.17
CA ARG A 496 -19.51 -11.50 17.94
C ARG A 496 -19.03 -12.72 17.16
N GLU A 497 -19.94 -13.40 16.46
CA GLU A 497 -19.60 -14.60 15.69
C GLU A 497 -18.76 -14.22 14.46
N ILE A 498 -19.16 -13.16 13.77
CA ILE A 498 -18.43 -12.64 12.60
C ILE A 498 -17.04 -12.15 13.00
N TYR A 499 -16.92 -11.44 14.11
CA TYR A 499 -15.61 -10.96 14.58
C TYR A 499 -14.67 -12.11 14.95
N ASN A 500 -15.16 -13.16 15.62
CA ASN A 500 -14.34 -14.31 15.96
C ASN A 500 -13.88 -15.07 14.69
N ALA A 501 -14.79 -15.32 13.76
CA ALA A 501 -14.47 -15.98 12.50
C ALA A 501 -13.50 -15.15 11.64
N SER A 502 -13.68 -13.83 11.63
CA SER A 502 -12.79 -12.89 10.94
C SER A 502 -11.40 -12.90 11.57
N LEU A 503 -11.30 -12.81 12.89
CA LEU A 503 -10.02 -12.87 13.59
C LEU A 503 -9.26 -14.15 13.26
N GLU A 504 -9.94 -15.31 13.35
CA GLU A 504 -9.33 -16.61 13.01
C GLU A 504 -8.84 -16.63 11.56
N ARG A 505 -9.67 -16.18 10.61
CA ARG A 505 -9.30 -16.14 9.19
C ARG A 505 -8.12 -15.21 8.93
N ILE A 506 -8.10 -14.02 9.52
CA ILE A 506 -7.00 -13.04 9.38
C ILE A 506 -5.71 -13.61 9.97
N GLU A 507 -5.76 -14.27 11.13
CA GLU A 507 -4.59 -14.93 11.71
C GLU A 507 -4.05 -16.04 10.81
N GLN A 508 -4.93 -16.85 10.22
CA GLN A 508 -4.55 -17.89 9.27
C GLN A 508 -3.96 -17.31 7.98
N THR A 509 -4.56 -16.23 7.46
CA THR A 509 -4.05 -15.50 6.29
C THR A 509 -2.66 -14.94 6.58
N THR A 510 -2.49 -14.27 7.71
CA THR A 510 -1.22 -13.71 8.16
C THR A 510 -0.14 -14.78 8.28
N ALA A 511 -0.45 -15.92 8.93
CA ALA A 511 0.50 -17.01 9.11
C ALA A 511 1.00 -17.59 7.77
N ARG A 512 0.14 -17.69 6.76
CA ARG A 512 0.54 -18.13 5.41
C ARG A 512 1.35 -17.08 4.68
N LEU A 513 0.88 -15.84 4.74
CA LEU A 513 1.55 -14.71 4.12
C LEU A 513 3.00 -14.57 4.64
N MET A 514 3.17 -14.65 5.97
CA MET A 514 4.49 -14.53 6.60
C MET A 514 5.49 -15.63 6.23
N ARG A 515 5.04 -16.77 5.69
CA ARG A 515 5.92 -17.79 5.13
C ARG A 515 6.55 -17.38 3.79
N LEU A 516 5.98 -16.36 3.15
CA LEU A 516 6.47 -15.87 1.86
C LEU A 516 7.58 -14.83 2.03
N PHE A 517 7.64 -14.17 3.18
CA PHE A 517 8.56 -13.07 3.47
C PHE A 517 9.68 -13.47 4.44
N PRO A 518 10.75 -12.67 4.59
CA PRO A 518 11.80 -12.89 5.56
C PRO A 518 11.27 -13.07 6.99
N GLU A 519 12.04 -13.72 7.85
CA GLU A 519 11.71 -13.92 9.26
C GLU A 519 11.86 -12.62 10.05
N LYS A 520 10.93 -11.71 9.80
CA LYS A 520 10.78 -10.41 10.46
C LYS A 520 9.36 -10.28 10.99
N ALA A 521 9.15 -9.36 11.91
CA ALA A 521 7.80 -9.03 12.35
C ALA A 521 6.99 -8.44 11.18
N PRO A 522 5.66 -8.70 11.10
CA PRO A 522 4.82 -8.12 10.04
C PRO A 522 4.96 -6.62 9.90
N GLY A 523 5.04 -5.89 11.02
CA GLY A 523 5.25 -4.44 10.99
C GLY A 523 6.59 -3.99 10.40
N GLU A 524 7.62 -4.85 10.39
CA GLU A 524 8.90 -4.56 9.73
C GLU A 524 8.86 -4.84 8.24
N ILE A 525 7.95 -5.71 7.79
CA ILE A 525 7.80 -6.10 6.39
C ILE A 525 6.83 -5.16 5.66
N PHE A 526 5.69 -4.84 6.31
CA PHE A 526 4.58 -4.14 5.68
C PHE A 526 4.50 -2.65 6.04
N LEU A 527 5.24 -2.20 7.05
CA LEU A 527 5.27 -0.81 7.48
C LEU A 527 6.70 -0.29 7.38
N ARG A 528 6.95 0.61 6.44
CA ARG A 528 8.23 1.30 6.39
C ARG A 528 8.46 2.08 7.68
N GLU A 529 9.68 2.08 8.17
CA GLU A 529 10.06 2.86 9.33
C GLU A 529 9.81 4.37 9.10
N SER A 530 9.94 4.84 7.86
CA SER A 530 9.59 6.20 7.46
C SER A 530 8.13 6.57 7.69
N LEU A 531 7.20 5.61 7.66
CA LEU A 531 5.77 5.82 7.94
C LEU A 531 5.48 5.91 9.46
N ARG A 532 6.47 5.63 10.31
CA ARG A 532 6.36 5.73 11.76
C ARG A 532 6.84 7.07 12.32
N ALA A 533 7.19 7.99 11.46
CA ALA A 533 7.62 9.32 11.84
C ALA A 533 7.05 10.37 10.90
N THR A 534 6.86 11.57 11.40
CA THR A 534 6.58 12.74 10.56
C THR A 534 7.79 13.06 9.69
N ARG A 535 7.61 13.87 8.66
CA ARG A 535 8.71 14.36 7.80
C ARG A 535 9.79 15.12 8.58
N SER A 536 9.42 15.72 9.71
CA SER A 536 10.35 16.37 10.64
C SER A 536 11.07 15.39 11.59
N GLY A 537 10.78 14.08 11.51
CA GLY A 537 11.37 13.04 12.34
C GLY A 537 10.72 12.84 13.71
N LYS A 538 9.59 13.49 14.00
CA LYS A 538 8.81 13.24 15.21
C LYS A 538 8.19 11.83 15.11
N LEU A 539 8.53 10.93 16.02
CA LEU A 539 7.95 9.59 16.05
C LEU A 539 6.43 9.66 16.26
N ILE A 540 5.70 8.94 15.42
CA ILE A 540 4.28 8.71 15.60
C ILE A 540 4.16 7.70 16.74
N ALA A 541 3.45 8.08 17.79
CA ALA A 541 3.33 7.24 18.99
C ALA A 541 2.78 5.85 18.65
N LYS A 542 3.28 4.82 19.31
CA LYS A 542 2.57 3.54 19.37
C LYS A 542 1.29 3.75 20.20
N PHE A 543 0.16 3.35 19.65
CA PHE A 543 -1.17 3.58 20.23
C PHE A 543 -1.64 2.44 21.13
#